data_86595d2c54ec3dc35dee1d128d92ce12
#
_entry.id   86595d2c54ec3dc35dee1d128d92ce12
#
_cell.length_a   1.000
_cell.length_b   1.000
_cell.length_c   1.000
_cell.angle_alpha   90.00
_cell.angle_beta   90.00
_cell.angle_gamma   90.00
#
_symmetry.space_group_name_H-M   'P 1'
#
loop_
_entity.id
_entity.type
_entity.pdbx_description
1 polymer ?
#
loop_
_entity_poly.entity_id
_entity_poly.type
_entity_poly.pdbx_seq_one_letter_code
_entity_poly.pdbx_strand_id
1 'polypeptide(L)'
;MAKSAGNAIKVTVRTETGKGASRRARRAGKIPAVLYGHGADPQHLELPGRDFAAVLRHAGTNAVLALDIAGTEQLALTKALEIHPIRRSIQHADLLVVRRGEKVVVEVTVVVEGEAGPDTLVTQETNAIEIEAEALSIPEQLTVSVEGAGPGTQFTAAQVPLPAGVNLISDPDLLVVNVVNAPTAADLQEEGSGDSAPAAAEEAGDDAGGDESGADESE
;
A
#
# COMPACT_ATOMS: atom_id res chain seq x y z
N MET A 1 22.26 -18.33 -13.50
CA MET A 1 23.11 -17.86 -12.37
C MET A 1 22.49 -16.58 -11.85
N ALA A 2 21.80 -16.65 -10.71
CA ALA A 2 21.07 -15.53 -10.14
C ALA A 2 22.04 -14.45 -9.62
N LYS A 3 21.90 -13.23 -10.11
CA LYS A 3 22.61 -12.04 -9.62
C LYS A 3 22.14 -11.66 -8.21
N SER A 4 22.57 -12.36 -7.17
CA SER A 4 22.31 -11.95 -5.78
C SER A 4 23.36 -10.96 -5.23
N ALA A 5 24.34 -10.57 -6.03
CA ALA A 5 25.46 -9.74 -5.59
C ALA A 5 25.17 -8.22 -5.57
N GLY A 6 23.99 -7.76 -5.98
CA GLY A 6 23.66 -6.33 -6.06
C GLY A 6 22.86 -5.76 -4.89
N ASN A 7 22.28 -6.58 -4.04
CA ASN A 7 21.32 -6.16 -3.01
C ASN A 7 21.84 -6.31 -1.58
N ALA A 8 23.15 -6.38 -1.38
CA ALA A 8 23.74 -6.46 -0.04
C ALA A 8 23.67 -5.09 0.64
N ILE A 9 22.96 -4.99 1.75
CA ILE A 9 22.77 -3.77 2.54
C ILE A 9 23.35 -3.98 3.93
N LYS A 10 24.30 -3.13 4.32
CA LYS A 10 24.83 -3.11 5.69
C LYS A 10 23.82 -2.45 6.61
N VAL A 11 23.39 -3.16 7.64
CA VAL A 11 22.37 -2.71 8.58
C VAL A 11 22.91 -2.62 10.01
N THR A 12 22.28 -1.79 10.83
CA THR A 12 22.63 -1.63 12.23
C THR A 12 21.49 -2.14 13.11
N VAL A 13 21.81 -2.97 14.11
CA VAL A 13 20.83 -3.42 15.10
C VAL A 13 20.49 -2.26 16.03
N ARG A 14 19.19 -2.05 16.27
CA ARG A 14 18.69 -1.01 17.19
C ARG A 14 18.51 -1.58 18.58
N THR A 15 19.04 -0.87 19.55
CA THR A 15 18.79 -1.13 20.98
C THR A 15 17.69 -0.26 21.53
N GLU A 16 17.49 0.93 20.94
CA GLU A 16 16.43 1.86 21.33
C GLU A 16 15.17 1.64 20.47
N THR A 17 14.04 1.47 21.11
CA THR A 17 12.72 1.30 20.46
C THR A 17 11.81 2.50 20.78
N GLY A 18 10.63 2.53 20.14
CA GLY A 18 9.60 3.53 20.36
C GLY A 18 9.68 4.77 19.46
N LYS A 19 8.69 5.67 19.63
CA LYS A 19 8.41 6.81 18.76
C LYS A 19 9.58 7.79 18.64
N GLY A 20 10.29 8.08 19.73
CA GLY A 20 11.41 9.02 19.76
C GLY A 20 12.61 8.49 18.94
N ALA A 21 13.00 7.24 19.17
CA ALA A 21 14.09 6.58 18.47
C ALA A 21 13.84 6.47 16.97
N SER A 22 12.63 6.04 16.57
CA SER A 22 12.25 5.95 15.15
C SER A 22 12.26 7.32 14.44
N ARG A 23 11.87 8.40 15.13
CA ARG A 23 11.98 9.76 14.59
C ARG A 23 13.43 10.21 14.42
N ARG A 24 14.33 9.87 15.38
CA ARG A 24 15.77 10.17 15.25
C ARG A 24 16.39 9.43 14.07
N ALA A 25 16.11 8.12 13.92
CA ALA A 25 16.59 7.33 12.80
C ALA A 25 16.17 7.94 11.45
N ARG A 26 14.89 8.29 11.28
CA ARG A 26 14.41 8.94 10.05
C ARG A 26 15.03 10.31 9.76
N ARG A 27 15.30 11.12 10.81
CA ARG A 27 16.02 12.39 10.65
C ARG A 27 17.47 12.18 10.22
N ALA A 28 18.10 11.09 10.63
CA ALA A 28 19.44 10.69 10.23
C ALA A 28 19.49 10.02 8.83
N GLY A 29 18.36 9.98 8.10
CA GLY A 29 18.28 9.36 6.77
C GLY A 29 18.24 7.83 6.80
N LYS A 30 17.99 7.23 7.96
CA LYS A 30 17.84 5.80 8.14
C LYS A 30 16.36 5.42 8.23
N ILE A 31 16.04 4.19 7.83
CA ILE A 31 14.69 3.64 7.89
C ILE A 31 14.65 2.60 9.01
N PRO A 32 13.79 2.78 10.02
CA PRO A 32 13.53 1.74 11.01
C PRO A 32 12.85 0.55 10.34
N ALA A 33 13.35 -0.64 10.63
CA ALA A 33 12.80 -1.89 10.10
C ALA A 33 12.71 -2.93 11.21
N VAL A 34 11.85 -3.92 10.98
CA VAL A 34 11.73 -5.11 11.82
C VAL A 34 11.98 -6.33 10.95
N LEU A 35 12.90 -7.18 11.37
CA LEU A 35 13.20 -8.46 10.74
C LEU A 35 12.64 -9.57 11.62
N TYR A 36 11.79 -10.42 11.08
CA TYR A 36 11.16 -11.53 11.77
C TYR A 36 11.03 -12.77 10.86
N GLY A 37 10.73 -13.90 11.43
CA GLY A 37 10.50 -15.17 10.72
C GLY A 37 11.13 -16.37 11.40
N HIS A 38 10.74 -17.57 10.98
CA HIS A 38 11.22 -18.86 11.47
C HIS A 38 11.18 -19.08 12.99
N GLY A 39 10.28 -18.36 13.70
CA GLY A 39 10.16 -18.47 15.16
C GLY A 39 11.29 -17.82 15.95
N ALA A 40 12.17 -17.07 15.30
CA ALA A 40 13.18 -16.27 15.97
C ALA A 40 12.54 -14.97 16.51
N ASP A 41 13.13 -14.42 17.57
CA ASP A 41 12.70 -13.14 18.12
C ASP A 41 12.85 -12.02 17.10
N PRO A 42 11.88 -11.10 16.99
CA PRO A 42 11.94 -9.97 16.08
C PRO A 42 13.16 -9.08 16.35
N GLN A 43 13.93 -8.81 15.32
CA GLN A 43 15.09 -7.93 15.40
C GLN A 43 14.76 -6.54 14.85
N HIS A 44 15.02 -5.52 15.66
CA HIS A 44 14.87 -4.14 15.23
C HIS A 44 16.14 -3.65 14.54
N LEU A 45 16.00 -3.19 13.28
CA LEU A 45 17.11 -2.78 12.44
C LEU A 45 16.99 -1.32 11.99
N GLU A 46 18.10 -0.73 11.59
CA GLU A 46 18.16 0.52 10.85
C GLU A 46 18.79 0.28 9.49
N LEU A 47 18.04 0.56 8.44
CA LEU A 47 18.48 0.47 7.05
C LEU A 47 18.98 1.83 6.56
N PRO A 48 20.06 1.89 5.77
CA PRO A 48 20.45 3.11 5.07
C PRO A 48 19.38 3.45 4.02
N GLY A 49 18.71 4.60 4.19
CA GLY A 49 17.52 4.94 3.39
C GLY A 49 17.79 5.07 1.91
N ARG A 50 18.99 5.55 1.50
CA ARG A 50 19.34 5.68 0.08
C ARG A 50 19.54 4.35 -0.61
N ASP A 51 20.28 3.45 0.02
CA ASP A 51 20.63 2.16 -0.57
C ASP A 51 19.39 1.27 -0.65
N PHE A 52 18.60 1.26 0.42
CA PHE A 52 17.33 0.53 0.45
C PHE A 52 16.34 1.04 -0.60
N ALA A 53 16.16 2.36 -0.72
CA ALA A 53 15.31 2.93 -1.77
C ALA A 53 15.83 2.66 -3.19
N ALA A 54 17.14 2.54 -3.38
CA ALA A 54 17.72 2.17 -4.68
C ALA A 54 17.36 0.71 -5.03
N VAL A 55 17.47 -0.21 -4.07
CA VAL A 55 17.11 -1.62 -4.31
C VAL A 55 15.62 -1.76 -4.62
N LEU A 56 14.74 -1.09 -3.87
CA LEU A 56 13.31 -1.14 -4.13
C LEU A 56 12.90 -0.59 -5.51
N ARG A 57 13.63 0.40 -6.03
CA ARG A 57 13.37 0.91 -7.39
C ARG A 57 13.75 -0.06 -8.49
N HIS A 58 14.71 -0.96 -8.23
CA HIS A 58 15.20 -1.94 -9.21
C HIS A 58 14.52 -3.30 -9.09
N ALA A 59 14.11 -3.68 -7.90
CA ALA A 59 13.59 -5.01 -7.60
C ALA A 59 12.13 -5.01 -7.12
N GLY A 60 11.47 -3.85 -7.18
CA GLY A 60 10.07 -3.71 -6.75
C GLY A 60 9.89 -3.69 -5.23
N THR A 61 8.62 -3.67 -4.81
CA THR A 61 8.25 -3.62 -3.38
C THR A 61 8.56 -4.90 -2.63
N ASN A 62 8.54 -6.05 -3.32
CA ASN A 62 8.80 -7.38 -2.76
C ASN A 62 10.25 -7.83 -2.98
N ALA A 63 11.19 -6.88 -2.83
CA ALA A 63 12.60 -7.14 -3.06
C ALA A 63 13.20 -8.11 -2.04
N VAL A 64 13.99 -9.06 -2.52
CA VAL A 64 14.85 -9.89 -1.66
C VAL A 64 16.19 -9.20 -1.48
N LEU A 65 16.59 -9.05 -0.23
CA LEU A 65 17.77 -8.35 0.22
C LEU A 65 18.75 -9.29 0.90
N ALA A 66 20.04 -9.09 0.70
CA ALA A 66 21.07 -9.66 1.57
C ALA A 66 21.41 -8.61 2.63
N LEU A 67 21.05 -8.85 3.87
CA LEU A 67 21.34 -7.97 5.00
C LEU A 67 22.64 -8.39 5.66
N ASP A 68 23.59 -7.46 5.77
CA ASP A 68 24.79 -7.66 6.60
C ASP A 68 24.48 -7.13 8.02
N ILE A 69 24.21 -8.05 8.94
CA ILE A 69 23.93 -7.78 10.34
C ILE A 69 25.18 -8.14 11.16
N ALA A 70 25.97 -7.13 11.51
CA ALA A 70 27.19 -7.30 12.32
C ALA A 70 28.18 -8.35 11.74
N GLY A 71 28.28 -8.45 10.41
CA GLY A 71 29.17 -9.38 9.71
C GLY A 71 28.54 -10.73 9.37
N THR A 72 27.24 -10.91 9.66
CA THR A 72 26.48 -12.10 9.25
C THR A 72 25.52 -11.73 8.14
N GLU A 73 25.65 -12.40 6.98
CA GLU A 73 24.70 -12.23 5.87
C GLU A 73 23.42 -13.02 6.13
N GLN A 74 22.28 -12.34 6.04
CA GLN A 74 20.96 -12.94 6.15
C GLN A 74 20.07 -12.48 4.98
N LEU A 75 19.41 -13.44 4.33
CA LEU A 75 18.43 -13.14 3.29
C LEU A 75 17.11 -12.71 3.94
N ALA A 76 16.58 -11.62 3.47
CA ALA A 76 15.32 -11.07 3.92
C ALA A 76 14.48 -10.61 2.73
N LEU A 77 13.20 -10.87 2.79
CA LEU A 77 12.20 -10.38 1.85
C LEU A 77 11.50 -9.17 2.45
N THR A 78 11.33 -8.13 1.68
CA THR A 78 10.47 -7.01 2.06
C THR A 78 9.01 -7.44 1.97
N LYS A 79 8.31 -7.53 3.10
CA LYS A 79 6.90 -7.94 3.16
C LYS A 79 5.95 -6.75 3.11
N ALA A 80 6.27 -5.68 3.84
CA ALA A 80 5.45 -4.48 3.86
C ALA A 80 6.30 -3.22 3.96
N LEU A 81 5.82 -2.15 3.36
CA LEU A 81 6.47 -0.84 3.36
C LEU A 81 5.46 0.23 3.75
N GLU A 82 5.78 1.00 4.79
CA GLU A 82 5.06 2.21 5.10
C GLU A 82 5.69 3.40 4.37
N ILE A 83 4.96 3.99 3.45
CA ILE A 83 5.39 5.14 2.66
C ILE A 83 4.55 6.36 3.04
N HIS A 84 5.21 7.46 3.33
CA HIS A 84 4.51 8.73 3.60
C HIS A 84 3.84 9.25 2.33
N PRO A 85 2.49 9.45 2.29
CA PRO A 85 1.76 9.73 1.06
C PRO A 85 2.21 11.03 0.37
N ILE A 86 2.48 12.09 1.13
CA ILE A 86 2.86 13.39 0.57
C ILE A 86 4.36 13.46 0.25
N ARG A 87 5.22 13.02 1.18
CA ARG A 87 6.69 13.12 1.03
C ARG A 87 7.29 11.98 0.22
N ARG A 88 6.53 10.91 0.00
CA ARG A 88 6.96 9.67 -0.66
C ARG A 88 8.24 9.06 -0.05
N SER A 89 8.47 9.32 1.23
CA SER A 89 9.60 8.77 1.97
C SER A 89 9.17 7.51 2.72
N ILE A 90 10.00 6.48 2.70
CA ILE A 90 9.76 5.23 3.41
C ILE A 90 9.86 5.51 4.90
N GLN A 91 8.83 5.16 5.65
CA GLN A 91 8.72 5.38 7.10
C GLN A 91 9.11 4.16 7.91
N HIS A 92 8.74 2.98 7.42
CA HIS A 92 9.00 1.70 8.03
C HIS A 92 9.15 0.61 6.97
N ALA A 93 9.86 -0.45 7.29
CA ALA A 93 9.95 -1.65 6.46
C ALA A 93 9.81 -2.89 7.34
N ASP A 94 8.93 -3.80 6.93
CA ASP A 94 8.79 -5.12 7.52
C ASP A 94 9.52 -6.14 6.66
N LEU A 95 10.44 -6.85 7.27
CA LEU A 95 11.32 -7.79 6.60
C LEU A 95 11.08 -9.19 7.14
N LEU A 96 10.87 -10.13 6.25
CA LEU A 96 10.74 -11.54 6.57
C LEU A 96 12.04 -12.27 6.25
N VAL A 97 12.57 -13.02 7.21
CA VAL A 97 13.71 -13.90 6.96
C VAL A 97 13.29 -14.97 5.98
N VAL A 98 14.06 -15.17 4.93
CA VAL A 98 13.76 -16.19 3.91
C VAL A 98 14.97 -17.08 3.63
N ARG A 99 14.69 -18.33 3.28
CA ARG A 99 15.68 -19.28 2.82
C ARG A 99 15.50 -19.56 1.33
N ARG A 100 16.55 -20.01 0.68
CA ARG A 100 16.47 -20.38 -0.73
C ARG A 100 15.52 -21.57 -0.91
N GLY A 101 14.62 -21.49 -1.88
CA GLY A 101 13.62 -22.53 -2.15
C GLY A 101 12.41 -22.51 -1.22
N GLU A 102 12.30 -21.53 -0.34
CA GLU A 102 11.14 -21.35 0.54
C GLU A 102 10.02 -20.63 -0.19
N LYS A 103 8.79 -21.11 -0.02
CA LYS A 103 7.60 -20.44 -0.51
C LYS A 103 7.09 -19.45 0.52
N VAL A 104 6.76 -18.27 0.06
CA VAL A 104 6.26 -17.16 0.89
C VAL A 104 4.99 -16.60 0.30
N VAL A 105 4.12 -16.12 1.19
CA VAL A 105 2.90 -15.40 0.80
C VAL A 105 3.20 -13.91 0.80
N VAL A 106 2.98 -13.28 -0.36
CA VAL A 106 3.25 -11.86 -0.59
C VAL A 106 2.11 -11.20 -1.35
N GLU A 107 1.91 -9.91 -1.10
CA GLU A 107 1.02 -9.06 -1.87
C GLU A 107 1.78 -8.53 -3.09
N VAL A 108 1.25 -8.78 -4.30
CA VAL A 108 1.83 -8.26 -5.53
C VAL A 108 0.86 -7.31 -6.19
N THR A 109 1.38 -6.16 -6.62
CA THR A 109 0.60 -5.12 -7.30
C THR A 109 0.13 -5.61 -8.66
N VAL A 110 -1.15 -5.36 -8.96
CA VAL A 110 -1.73 -5.62 -10.28
C VAL A 110 -1.73 -4.31 -11.07
N VAL A 111 -1.19 -4.36 -12.27
CA VAL A 111 -1.16 -3.24 -13.23
C VAL A 111 -2.10 -3.57 -14.38
N VAL A 112 -2.95 -2.61 -14.71
CA VAL A 112 -3.88 -2.71 -15.84
C VAL A 112 -3.18 -2.17 -17.08
N GLU A 113 -3.14 -2.95 -18.15
CA GLU A 113 -2.57 -2.56 -19.45
C GLU A 113 -3.61 -2.67 -20.55
N GLY A 114 -3.51 -1.80 -21.55
CA GLY A 114 -4.40 -1.75 -22.71
C GLY A 114 -5.46 -0.66 -22.59
N GLU A 115 -6.18 -0.47 -23.70
CA GLU A 115 -7.30 0.46 -23.79
C GLU A 115 -8.61 -0.32 -23.87
N ALA A 116 -9.54 -0.01 -22.99
CA ALA A 116 -10.90 -0.56 -23.05
C ALA A 116 -11.66 0.00 -24.25
N GLY A 117 -12.81 -0.57 -24.55
CA GLY A 117 -13.65 -0.13 -25.67
C GLY A 117 -14.07 1.35 -25.58
N PRO A 118 -14.60 1.91 -26.68
CA PRO A 118 -15.11 3.28 -26.67
C PRO A 118 -16.25 3.42 -25.65
N ASP A 119 -16.38 4.61 -25.07
CA ASP A 119 -17.38 4.96 -24.05
C ASP A 119 -17.34 4.10 -22.78
N THR A 120 -16.15 3.58 -22.44
CA THR A 120 -15.93 2.80 -21.21
C THR A 120 -15.00 3.50 -20.24
N LEU A 121 -15.23 3.25 -18.95
CA LEU A 121 -14.36 3.66 -17.84
C LEU A 121 -13.84 2.42 -17.14
N VAL A 122 -12.52 2.31 -17.03
CA VAL A 122 -11.87 1.21 -16.30
C VAL A 122 -11.68 1.63 -14.85
N THR A 123 -12.30 0.89 -13.94
CA THR A 123 -12.15 1.09 -12.51
C THR A 123 -11.39 -0.09 -11.91
N GLN A 124 -10.29 0.19 -11.25
CA GLN A 124 -9.54 -0.82 -10.51
C GLN A 124 -10.01 -0.84 -9.06
N GLU A 125 -10.66 -1.93 -8.65
CA GLU A 125 -11.19 -2.13 -7.31
C GLU A 125 -10.10 -2.62 -6.35
N THR A 126 -9.27 -3.55 -6.82
CA THR A 126 -8.19 -4.13 -6.04
C THR A 126 -6.85 -3.88 -6.73
N ASN A 127 -5.93 -3.23 -6.01
CA ASN A 127 -4.61 -2.86 -6.54
C ASN A 127 -3.54 -3.93 -6.31
N ALA A 128 -3.79 -4.90 -5.42
CA ALA A 128 -2.83 -5.95 -5.07
C ALA A 128 -3.56 -7.25 -4.75
N ILE A 129 -2.95 -8.38 -5.07
CA ILE A 129 -3.43 -9.72 -4.74
C ILE A 129 -2.36 -10.51 -3.99
N GLU A 130 -2.81 -11.39 -3.08
CA GLU A 130 -1.93 -12.29 -2.35
C GLU A 130 -1.63 -13.53 -3.18
N ILE A 131 -0.35 -13.81 -3.32
CA ILE A 131 0.15 -14.99 -4.01
C ILE A 131 1.18 -15.75 -3.17
N GLU A 132 1.27 -17.04 -3.36
CA GLU A 132 2.34 -17.89 -2.86
C GLU A 132 3.36 -18.09 -3.98
N ALA A 133 4.58 -17.67 -3.74
CA ALA A 133 5.69 -17.83 -4.70
C ALA A 133 6.98 -18.22 -3.99
N GLU A 134 7.93 -18.79 -4.73
CA GLU A 134 9.29 -18.97 -4.21
C GLU A 134 9.93 -17.59 -3.97
N ALA A 135 10.57 -17.41 -2.80
CA ALA A 135 11.15 -16.12 -2.37
C ALA A 135 12.09 -15.47 -3.40
N LEU A 136 12.78 -16.25 -4.22
CA LEU A 136 13.68 -15.74 -5.25
C LEU A 136 13.03 -15.51 -6.62
N SER A 137 11.77 -15.91 -6.79
CA SER A 137 11.04 -15.88 -8.08
C SER A 137 9.73 -15.10 -7.98
N ILE A 138 9.64 -14.16 -7.04
CA ILE A 138 8.46 -13.29 -6.88
C ILE A 138 8.41 -12.31 -8.05
N PRO A 139 7.26 -12.19 -8.77
CA PRO A 139 7.10 -11.19 -9.80
C PRO A 139 7.01 -9.78 -9.17
N GLU A 140 7.56 -8.78 -9.84
CA GLU A 140 7.49 -7.39 -9.37
C GLU A 140 6.06 -6.82 -9.48
N GLN A 141 5.35 -7.24 -10.52
CA GLN A 141 3.96 -6.84 -10.80
C GLN A 141 3.26 -7.94 -11.62
N LEU A 142 1.94 -7.95 -11.55
CA LEU A 142 1.09 -8.79 -12.40
C LEU A 142 0.33 -7.87 -13.35
N THR A 143 0.25 -8.25 -14.61
CA THR A 143 -0.40 -7.42 -15.64
C THR A 143 -1.73 -8.04 -16.03
N VAL A 144 -2.78 -7.22 -16.05
CA VAL A 144 -4.10 -7.58 -16.58
C VAL A 144 -4.36 -6.74 -17.81
N SER A 145 -4.60 -7.41 -18.97
CA SER A 145 -4.97 -6.72 -20.19
C SER A 145 -6.48 -6.50 -20.24
N VAL A 146 -6.87 -5.23 -20.44
CA VAL A 146 -8.27 -4.82 -20.66
C VAL A 146 -8.55 -4.42 -22.11
N GLU A 147 -7.66 -4.81 -23.02
CA GLU A 147 -7.73 -4.40 -24.43
C GLU A 147 -9.05 -4.84 -25.07
N GLY A 148 -9.80 -3.87 -25.59
CA GLY A 148 -11.09 -4.11 -26.24
C GLY A 148 -12.21 -4.59 -25.30
N ALA A 149 -12.03 -4.55 -24.00
CA ALA A 149 -13.06 -4.93 -23.04
C ALA A 149 -14.26 -3.98 -23.14
N GLY A 150 -15.45 -4.56 -23.28
CA GLY A 150 -16.71 -3.82 -23.33
C GLY A 150 -17.25 -3.47 -21.95
N PRO A 151 -18.26 -2.59 -21.89
CA PRO A 151 -18.90 -2.23 -20.64
C PRO A 151 -19.56 -3.46 -19.98
N GLY A 152 -19.46 -3.54 -18.65
CA GLY A 152 -19.94 -4.68 -17.87
C GLY A 152 -18.95 -5.84 -17.76
N THR A 153 -17.76 -5.73 -18.38
CA THR A 153 -16.72 -6.75 -18.25
C THR A 153 -16.05 -6.63 -16.87
N GLN A 154 -15.94 -7.75 -16.19
CA GLN A 154 -15.31 -7.85 -14.88
C GLN A 154 -14.13 -8.82 -14.95
N PHE A 155 -13.00 -8.41 -14.40
CA PHE A 155 -11.81 -9.25 -14.28
C PHE A 155 -11.62 -9.62 -12.82
N THR A 156 -11.67 -10.92 -12.52
CA THR A 156 -11.46 -11.47 -11.19
C THR A 156 -10.01 -11.91 -10.99
N ALA A 157 -9.61 -12.14 -9.75
CA ALA A 157 -8.26 -12.59 -9.41
C ALA A 157 -7.88 -13.92 -10.08
N ALA A 158 -8.85 -14.81 -10.34
CA ALA A 158 -8.64 -16.06 -11.06
C ALA A 158 -8.23 -15.87 -12.53
N GLN A 159 -8.58 -14.73 -13.14
CA GLN A 159 -8.29 -14.42 -14.55
C GLN A 159 -6.94 -13.71 -14.74
N VAL A 160 -6.28 -13.30 -13.64
CA VAL A 160 -4.96 -12.68 -13.71
C VAL A 160 -3.93 -13.72 -14.14
N PRO A 161 -3.13 -13.46 -15.21
CA PRO A 161 -2.11 -14.40 -15.64
C PRO A 161 -0.99 -14.51 -14.61
N LEU A 162 -0.83 -15.68 -14.00
CA LEU A 162 0.21 -15.97 -13.03
C LEU A 162 1.41 -16.63 -13.72
N PRO A 163 2.64 -16.23 -13.39
CA PRO A 163 3.83 -16.90 -13.89
C PRO A 163 3.98 -18.32 -13.31
N ALA A 164 4.82 -19.14 -13.95
CA ALA A 164 5.04 -20.51 -13.52
C ALA A 164 5.61 -20.58 -12.08
N GLY A 165 5.02 -21.42 -11.23
CA GLY A 165 5.45 -21.61 -9.85
C GLY A 165 4.80 -20.66 -8.83
N VAL A 166 3.84 -19.84 -9.26
CA VAL A 166 3.05 -18.94 -8.41
C VAL A 166 1.64 -19.50 -8.24
N ASN A 167 1.16 -19.54 -7.00
CA ASN A 167 -0.20 -19.94 -6.65
C ASN A 167 -0.98 -18.72 -6.13
N LEU A 168 -2.25 -18.60 -6.51
CA LEU A 168 -3.17 -17.61 -5.96
C LEU A 168 -3.61 -18.02 -4.55
N ILE A 169 -3.52 -17.10 -3.60
CA ILE A 169 -4.02 -17.26 -2.22
C ILE A 169 -5.28 -16.43 -2.00
N SER A 170 -5.36 -15.24 -2.60
CA SER A 170 -6.58 -14.41 -2.56
C SER A 170 -7.77 -15.18 -3.09
N ASP A 171 -8.97 -14.76 -2.69
CA ASP A 171 -10.22 -15.29 -3.20
C ASP A 171 -10.24 -15.21 -4.74
N PRO A 172 -10.46 -16.31 -5.45
CA PRO A 172 -10.51 -16.32 -6.92
C PRO A 172 -11.62 -15.42 -7.50
N ASP A 173 -12.70 -15.19 -6.73
CA ASP A 173 -13.82 -14.32 -7.13
C ASP A 173 -13.59 -12.84 -6.78
N LEU A 174 -12.45 -12.51 -6.16
CA LEU A 174 -12.09 -11.14 -5.83
C LEU A 174 -12.04 -10.28 -7.11
N LEU A 175 -12.84 -9.21 -7.14
CA LEU A 175 -12.90 -8.29 -8.27
C LEU A 175 -11.64 -7.42 -8.31
N VAL A 176 -10.90 -7.51 -9.41
CA VAL A 176 -9.67 -6.73 -9.62
C VAL A 176 -9.95 -5.51 -10.47
N VAL A 177 -10.60 -5.71 -11.62
CA VAL A 177 -10.92 -4.63 -12.55
C VAL A 177 -12.36 -4.74 -12.98
N ASN A 178 -13.04 -3.59 -13.00
CA ASN A 178 -14.41 -3.45 -13.50
C ASN A 178 -14.43 -2.44 -14.64
N VAL A 179 -15.03 -2.80 -15.76
CA VAL A 179 -15.20 -1.93 -16.91
C VAL A 179 -16.65 -1.48 -16.96
N VAL A 180 -16.91 -0.22 -16.71
CA VAL A 180 -18.26 0.37 -16.69
C VAL A 180 -18.45 1.32 -17.87
N ASN A 181 -19.70 1.70 -18.16
CA ASN A 181 -19.96 2.77 -19.11
C ASN A 181 -19.35 4.07 -18.59
N ALA A 182 -18.69 4.81 -19.49
CA ALA A 182 -18.29 6.17 -19.15
C ALA A 182 -19.54 7.03 -18.91
N PRO A 183 -19.58 7.86 -17.85
CA PRO A 183 -20.72 8.73 -17.58
C PRO A 183 -20.86 9.73 -18.74
N THR A 184 -22.05 9.84 -19.29
CA THR A 184 -22.34 10.79 -20.36
C THR A 184 -22.49 12.21 -19.77
N ALA A 185 -22.32 13.22 -20.61
CA ALA A 185 -22.52 14.62 -20.18
C ALA A 185 -23.94 14.87 -19.64
N ALA A 186 -24.91 14.04 -19.99
CA ALA A 186 -26.26 14.08 -19.46
C ALA A 186 -26.34 13.55 -18.02
N ASP A 187 -25.64 12.47 -17.71
CA ASP A 187 -25.59 11.87 -16.36
C ASP A 187 -24.93 12.83 -15.36
N LEU A 188 -23.88 13.55 -15.78
CA LEU A 188 -23.20 14.56 -14.96
C LEU A 188 -24.04 15.80 -14.67
N GLN A 189 -25.05 16.10 -15.50
CA GLN A 189 -25.97 17.21 -15.28
C GLN A 189 -27.12 16.84 -14.34
N GLU A 190 -27.52 15.59 -14.28
CA GLU A 190 -28.60 15.10 -13.42
C GLU A 190 -28.16 15.00 -11.95
N GLU A 191 -26.90 14.62 -11.67
CA GLU A 191 -26.35 14.62 -10.31
C GLU A 191 -26.08 16.03 -9.74
N GLY A 192 -25.91 17.04 -10.61
CA GLY A 192 -25.68 18.43 -10.20
C GLY A 192 -26.95 19.21 -9.85
N SER A 193 -28.16 18.69 -10.13
CA SER A 193 -29.43 19.41 -9.89
C SER A 193 -30.19 18.98 -8.63
N GLY A 194 -29.62 18.11 -7.81
CA GLY A 194 -30.27 17.47 -6.67
C GLY A 194 -30.06 18.08 -5.29
N ASP A 195 -29.59 19.32 -5.17
CA ASP A 195 -29.58 20.02 -3.86
C ASP A 195 -30.08 21.47 -3.95
N SER A 196 -31.38 21.61 -4.14
CA SER A 196 -32.09 22.82 -3.75
C SER A 196 -32.73 22.58 -2.39
N ALA A 197 -32.08 23.08 -1.36
CA ALA A 197 -32.59 23.17 0.00
C ALA A 197 -34.01 23.80 0.03
N PRO A 198 -34.93 23.26 0.83
CA PRO A 198 -36.21 23.93 1.04
C PRO A 198 -36.03 25.21 1.84
N ALA A 199 -36.51 26.32 1.25
CA ALA A 199 -36.57 27.61 1.88
C ALA A 199 -37.30 27.54 3.23
N ALA A 200 -36.66 28.00 4.28
CA ALA A 200 -37.27 28.24 5.57
C ALA A 200 -38.28 29.36 5.46
N ALA A 201 -39.52 29.06 5.79
CA ALA A 201 -40.56 30.04 6.02
C ALA A 201 -40.28 30.79 7.33
N GLU A 202 -40.30 32.11 7.24
CA GLU A 202 -40.40 33.04 8.37
C GLU A 202 -41.65 32.75 9.19
N GLU A 203 -41.52 32.69 10.51
CA GLU A 203 -42.54 33.21 11.41
C GLU A 203 -41.87 33.97 12.55
N ALA A 204 -42.27 35.24 12.59
CA ALA A 204 -42.00 36.18 13.64
C ALA A 204 -42.80 35.83 14.91
N GLY A 205 -42.20 35.97 16.06
CA GLY A 205 -42.85 35.90 17.35
C GLY A 205 -42.02 36.64 18.38
N ASP A 206 -42.40 37.88 18.55
CA ASP A 206 -42.16 38.82 19.63
C ASP A 206 -42.35 38.19 21.03
N ASP A 207 -41.53 38.44 21.97
CA ASP A 207 -41.87 39.12 23.25
C ASP A 207 -40.67 39.16 24.23
N ALA A 208 -40.74 40.21 24.99
CA ALA A 208 -39.81 40.84 25.89
C ALA A 208 -39.49 40.09 27.20
N GLY A 209 -38.39 40.51 27.84
CA GLY A 209 -38.42 40.78 29.27
C GLY A 209 -37.43 40.13 30.19
N GLY A 210 -36.60 40.98 30.84
CA GLY A 210 -36.16 40.77 32.21
C GLY A 210 -34.78 40.17 32.37
N ASP A 211 -33.76 40.94 32.61
CA ASP A 211 -33.28 41.63 33.82
C ASP A 211 -32.67 40.74 34.90
N GLU A 212 -31.62 41.28 35.43
CA GLU A 212 -30.89 41.04 36.70
C GLU A 212 -29.86 39.89 36.78
N SER A 213 -28.60 40.27 36.77
CA SER A 213 -27.71 40.52 37.94
C SER A 213 -27.30 39.28 38.73
N GLY A 214 -26.04 39.20 38.98
CA GLY A 214 -25.49 38.42 40.07
C GLY A 214 -24.01 38.09 39.90
N ALA A 215 -23.21 39.01 40.38
CA ALA A 215 -21.79 38.81 40.71
C ALA A 215 -21.61 37.70 41.75
N ASP A 216 -20.49 37.07 41.79
CA ASP A 216 -19.59 37.01 42.99
C ASP A 216 -18.79 35.71 42.97
N GLU A 217 -17.53 35.90 42.95
CA GLU A 217 -16.42 35.58 43.89
C GLU A 217 -16.11 34.10 44.20
N SER A 218 -14.84 33.88 44.01
CA SER A 218 -13.82 33.18 44.83
C SER A 218 -14.01 31.66 45.16
N GLU A 219 -13.09 30.82 44.81
CA GLU A 219 -11.88 30.39 45.52
C GLU A 219 -11.06 29.41 44.70
#